data_40d7a46b4ac7e8ddca024a2248b42748
#
_entry.id   40d7a46b4ac7e8ddca024a2248b42748
#
_cell.length_a   1.000
_cell.length_b   1.000
_cell.length_c   1.000
_cell.angle_alpha   90.00
_cell.angle_beta   90.00
_cell.angle_gamma   90.00
#
_symmetry.space_group_name_H-M   'P 1'
#
loop_
_entity.id
_entity.type
_entity.pdbx_description
1 polymer ?
#
loop_
_entity_poly.entity_id
_entity_poly.type
_entity_poly.pdbx_seq_one_letter_code
_entity_poly.pdbx_strand_id
1 'polypeptide(L)'
;KPEFIEFNPQFTFDNFVVGSSNRFAHAAAVSVANNPAETYNPLFIYGPSGLGKTHLLYAIASVVHKNHPSYNIVYIKGDQFTNELIAALQEGRNNEFRYKYRNADLFLVDDIQFIAGKESTQEEFFHTFNNLYENHHQIVLTADRPPNEMLRLEDRLKTRFEWGLIADIQPPDFETRMAIIKNKSVSLGFDLPNDVCTFIAENVTSNVRLLEGTVKKIRAYHDLDNMELTVPNVSRAIKDMYNKEKAENLPT
;
A
#
# COMPACT_ATOMS: atom_id res chain seq x y z
N LYS A 1 26.10 2.35 -5.25
CA LYS A 1 25.43 1.09 -4.87
C LYS A 1 23.96 1.43 -4.75
N PRO A 2 23.03 0.67 -5.39
CA PRO A 2 21.61 0.88 -5.17
C PRO A 2 21.33 0.78 -3.66
N GLU A 3 20.54 1.73 -3.12
CA GLU A 3 20.04 1.62 -1.76
C GLU A 3 19.11 0.40 -1.74
N PHE A 4 19.51 -0.62 -1.01
CA PHE A 4 18.71 -1.84 -0.84
C PHE A 4 17.43 -1.45 -0.10
N ILE A 5 16.28 -1.64 -0.76
CA ILE A 5 15.00 -1.63 -0.06
C ILE A 5 14.99 -2.83 0.87
N GLU A 6 14.90 -2.62 2.18
CA GLU A 6 14.60 -3.71 3.11
C GLU A 6 13.18 -4.20 2.80
N PHE A 7 13.09 -5.31 2.06
CA PHE A 7 11.82 -5.94 1.76
C PHE A 7 11.21 -6.51 3.05
N ASN A 8 10.00 -6.07 3.39
CA ASN A 8 9.26 -6.74 4.45
C ASN A 8 8.89 -8.15 3.96
N PRO A 9 9.43 -9.23 4.56
CA PRO A 9 9.22 -10.60 4.10
C PRO A 9 7.76 -11.05 4.20
N GLN A 10 6.92 -10.31 4.92
CA GLN A 10 5.49 -10.57 5.03
C GLN A 10 4.69 -10.00 3.86
N PHE A 11 5.23 -9.02 3.13
CA PHE A 11 4.51 -8.34 2.04
C PHE A 11 4.83 -9.00 0.69
N THR A 12 4.32 -10.20 0.49
CA THR A 12 4.41 -10.97 -0.75
C THR A 12 3.02 -11.17 -1.37
N PHE A 13 2.96 -11.54 -2.66
CA PHE A 13 1.69 -11.90 -3.29
C PHE A 13 1.03 -13.12 -2.63
N ASP A 14 1.82 -14.09 -2.16
CA ASP A 14 1.31 -15.29 -1.49
C ASP A 14 0.62 -14.99 -0.16
N ASN A 15 1.08 -13.94 0.53
CA ASN A 15 0.49 -13.49 1.80
C ASN A 15 -0.67 -12.50 1.61
N PHE A 16 -0.91 -12.05 0.37
CA PHE A 16 -2.00 -11.12 0.07
C PHE A 16 -3.31 -11.89 -0.13
N VAL A 17 -4.31 -11.62 0.72
CA VAL A 17 -5.62 -12.27 0.59
C VAL A 17 -6.41 -11.63 -0.54
N VAL A 18 -6.67 -12.41 -1.59
CA VAL A 18 -7.42 -11.96 -2.76
C VAL A 18 -8.92 -12.22 -2.57
N GLY A 19 -9.71 -11.18 -2.73
CA GLY A 19 -11.18 -11.22 -2.73
C GLY A 19 -11.78 -10.43 -3.89
N SER A 20 -13.11 -10.33 -3.92
CA SER A 20 -13.83 -9.58 -4.96
C SER A 20 -13.41 -8.11 -5.04
N SER A 21 -13.10 -7.51 -3.89
CA SER A 21 -12.79 -6.08 -3.72
C SER A 21 -11.38 -5.65 -4.16
N ASN A 22 -10.46 -6.60 -4.39
CA ASN A 22 -9.05 -6.31 -4.69
C ASN A 22 -8.46 -7.17 -5.82
N ARG A 23 -9.24 -8.10 -6.38
CA ARG A 23 -8.78 -9.05 -7.40
C ARG A 23 -8.18 -8.37 -8.62
N PHE A 24 -8.78 -7.29 -9.09
CA PHE A 24 -8.30 -6.57 -10.26
C PHE A 24 -6.95 -5.90 -9.99
N ALA A 25 -6.84 -5.18 -8.88
CA ALA A 25 -5.58 -4.54 -8.48
C ALA A 25 -4.46 -5.56 -8.24
N HIS A 26 -4.79 -6.70 -7.59
CA HIS A 26 -3.83 -7.79 -7.40
C HIS A 26 -3.37 -8.37 -8.74
N ALA A 27 -4.27 -8.69 -9.67
CA ALA A 27 -3.91 -9.23 -10.98
C ALA A 27 -3.05 -8.27 -11.80
N ALA A 28 -3.37 -6.95 -11.77
CA ALA A 28 -2.57 -5.91 -12.41
C ALA A 28 -1.16 -5.84 -11.80
N ALA A 29 -1.06 -5.88 -10.47
CA ALA A 29 0.22 -5.88 -9.75
C ALA A 29 1.10 -7.10 -10.10
N VAL A 30 0.50 -8.30 -10.16
CA VAL A 30 1.20 -9.53 -10.57
C VAL A 30 1.68 -9.42 -12.03
N SER A 31 0.84 -8.89 -12.93
CA SER A 31 1.21 -8.70 -14.34
C SER A 31 2.42 -7.76 -14.49
N VAL A 32 2.40 -6.61 -13.80
CA VAL A 32 3.50 -5.64 -13.80
C VAL A 32 4.77 -6.23 -13.18
N ALA A 33 4.64 -7.00 -12.10
CA ALA A 33 5.80 -7.61 -11.45
C ALA A 33 6.52 -8.65 -12.32
N ASN A 34 5.78 -9.36 -13.17
CA ASN A 34 6.35 -10.35 -14.08
C ASN A 34 6.88 -9.75 -15.41
N ASN A 35 6.28 -8.64 -15.85
CA ASN A 35 6.62 -7.98 -17.12
C ASN A 35 6.68 -6.46 -16.92
N PRO A 36 7.68 -5.96 -16.18
CA PRO A 36 7.80 -4.53 -15.89
C PRO A 36 7.99 -3.71 -17.17
N ALA A 37 7.28 -2.60 -17.26
CA ALA A 37 7.20 -1.66 -18.38
C ALA A 37 6.56 -2.20 -19.69
N GLU A 38 6.20 -3.47 -19.74
CA GLU A 38 5.64 -4.08 -20.95
C GLU A 38 4.10 -4.12 -20.95
N THR A 39 3.46 -4.26 -19.77
CA THR A 39 2.01 -4.44 -19.68
C THR A 39 1.26 -3.16 -19.35
N TYR A 40 1.46 -2.62 -18.17
CA TYR A 40 0.75 -1.44 -17.67
C TYR A 40 1.75 -0.44 -17.07
N ASN A 41 1.95 0.70 -17.75
CA ASN A 41 2.85 1.74 -17.27
C ASN A 41 2.25 3.14 -17.50
N PRO A 42 1.99 3.92 -16.45
CA PRO A 42 2.10 3.54 -15.04
C PRO A 42 0.99 2.56 -14.61
N LEU A 43 1.20 1.86 -13.51
CA LEU A 43 0.13 1.23 -12.74
C LEU A 43 -0.23 2.16 -11.57
N PHE A 44 -1.50 2.56 -11.51
CA PHE A 44 -2.03 3.43 -10.46
C PHE A 44 -3.04 2.66 -9.60
N ILE A 45 -2.72 2.41 -8.33
CA ILE A 45 -3.58 1.68 -7.41
C ILE A 45 -4.14 2.65 -6.38
N TYR A 46 -5.46 2.72 -6.26
CA TYR A 46 -6.07 3.62 -5.30
C TYR A 46 -7.13 2.93 -4.43
N GLY A 47 -7.45 3.56 -3.33
CA GLY A 47 -8.49 3.13 -2.39
C GLY A 47 -8.21 3.61 -0.97
N PRO A 48 -9.19 3.53 -0.07
CA PRO A 48 -9.07 3.94 1.32
C PRO A 48 -7.81 3.44 2.01
N SER A 49 -7.39 4.12 3.08
CA SER A 49 -6.21 3.72 3.85
C SER A 49 -6.38 2.34 4.48
N GLY A 50 -5.28 1.58 4.56
CA GLY A 50 -5.26 0.29 5.27
C GLY A 50 -5.82 -0.91 4.50
N LEU A 51 -5.99 -0.82 3.18
CA LEU A 51 -6.50 -1.90 2.34
C LEU A 51 -5.42 -2.75 1.63
N GLY A 52 -4.13 -2.51 1.90
CA GLY A 52 -3.04 -3.32 1.35
C GLY A 52 -2.34 -2.74 0.12
N LYS A 53 -2.51 -1.46 -0.23
CA LYS A 53 -1.79 -0.82 -1.35
C LYS A 53 -0.27 -0.92 -1.19
N THR A 54 0.26 -0.54 -0.04
CA THR A 54 1.68 -0.68 0.28
C THR A 54 2.16 -2.12 0.19
N HIS A 55 1.34 -3.09 0.62
CA HIS A 55 1.65 -4.53 0.49
C HIS A 55 1.88 -4.90 -0.99
N LEU A 56 1.01 -4.46 -1.90
CA LEU A 56 1.17 -4.73 -3.33
C LEU A 56 2.44 -4.09 -3.90
N LEU A 57 2.82 -2.86 -3.48
CA LEU A 57 4.09 -2.24 -3.90
C LEU A 57 5.30 -3.11 -3.50
N TYR A 58 5.36 -3.57 -2.25
CA TYR A 58 6.44 -4.44 -1.79
C TYR A 58 6.43 -5.81 -2.47
N ALA A 59 5.24 -6.37 -2.73
CA ALA A 59 5.12 -7.64 -3.46
C ALA A 59 5.66 -7.51 -4.90
N ILE A 60 5.33 -6.42 -5.61
CA ILE A 60 5.91 -6.11 -6.94
C ILE A 60 7.43 -6.00 -6.83
N ALA A 61 7.94 -5.20 -5.90
CA ALA A 61 9.38 -5.00 -5.73
C ALA A 61 10.12 -6.32 -5.47
N SER A 62 9.56 -7.18 -4.61
CA SER A 62 10.14 -8.48 -4.27
C SER A 62 10.26 -9.40 -5.49
N VAL A 63 9.20 -9.49 -6.31
CA VAL A 63 9.20 -10.31 -7.52
C VAL A 63 10.15 -9.76 -8.58
N VAL A 64 10.12 -8.43 -8.81
CA VAL A 64 11.04 -7.78 -9.77
C VAL A 64 12.49 -7.95 -9.33
N HIS A 65 12.81 -7.78 -8.04
CA HIS A 65 14.16 -8.00 -7.54
C HIS A 65 14.65 -9.45 -7.75
N LYS A 66 13.77 -10.41 -7.54
CA LYS A 66 14.08 -11.84 -7.76
C LYS A 66 14.34 -12.14 -9.24
N ASN A 67 13.52 -11.59 -10.13
CA ASN A 67 13.57 -11.88 -11.57
C ASN A 67 14.64 -11.03 -12.28
N HIS A 68 14.90 -9.82 -11.80
CA HIS A 68 15.84 -8.83 -12.36
C HIS A 68 16.77 -8.28 -11.25
N PRO A 69 17.74 -9.07 -10.77
CA PRO A 69 18.60 -8.66 -9.63
C PRO A 69 19.45 -7.41 -9.88
N SER A 70 19.64 -7.03 -11.16
CA SER A 70 20.40 -5.83 -11.56
C SER A 70 19.55 -4.55 -11.56
N TYR A 71 18.24 -4.66 -11.47
CA TYR A 71 17.35 -3.50 -11.51
C TYR A 71 17.53 -2.60 -10.29
N ASN A 72 17.61 -1.30 -10.57
CA ASN A 72 17.57 -0.27 -9.55
C ASN A 72 16.11 -0.02 -9.16
N ILE A 73 15.69 -0.57 -8.00
CA ILE A 73 14.34 -0.44 -7.48
C ILE A 73 14.32 0.70 -6.46
N VAL A 74 13.52 1.72 -6.72
CA VAL A 74 13.35 2.87 -5.84
C VAL A 74 11.93 2.89 -5.30
N TYR A 75 11.79 2.83 -3.98
CA TYR A 75 10.53 3.02 -3.26
C TYR A 75 10.60 4.30 -2.45
N ILE A 76 9.56 5.12 -2.53
CA ILE A 76 9.45 6.37 -1.77
C ILE A 76 7.98 6.67 -1.45
N LYS A 77 7.73 7.37 -0.34
CA LYS A 77 6.43 7.98 -0.06
C LYS A 77 6.37 9.38 -0.63
N GLY A 78 5.16 9.84 -1.01
CA GLY A 78 4.98 11.17 -1.61
C GLY A 78 5.44 12.32 -0.71
N ASP A 79 5.24 12.23 0.60
CA ASP A 79 5.75 13.21 1.56
C ASP A 79 7.28 13.17 1.71
N GLN A 80 7.86 11.97 1.72
CA GLN A 80 9.31 11.78 1.78
C GLN A 80 9.99 12.31 0.52
N PHE A 81 9.42 12.08 -0.68
CA PHE A 81 9.92 12.67 -1.93
C PHE A 81 10.01 14.19 -1.85
N THR A 82 8.96 14.83 -1.28
CA THR A 82 8.96 16.28 -1.05
C THR A 82 10.08 16.70 -0.09
N ASN A 83 10.24 16.01 1.03
CA ASN A 83 11.24 16.36 2.04
C ASN A 83 12.67 16.20 1.50
N GLU A 84 12.93 15.12 0.76
CA GLU A 84 14.23 14.91 0.12
C GLU A 84 14.53 15.97 -0.97
N LEU A 85 13.52 16.38 -1.74
CA LEU A 85 13.67 17.46 -2.71
C LEU A 85 14.04 18.78 -2.03
N ILE A 86 13.33 19.15 -0.96
CA ILE A 86 13.60 20.38 -0.20
C ILE A 86 15.03 20.37 0.36
N ALA A 87 15.45 19.25 0.96
CA ALA A 87 16.81 19.11 1.47
C ALA A 87 17.86 19.22 0.35
N ALA A 88 17.63 18.57 -0.79
CA ALA A 88 18.53 18.64 -1.94
C ALA A 88 18.66 20.08 -2.51
N LEU A 89 17.55 20.82 -2.55
CA LEU A 89 17.55 22.22 -2.98
C LEU A 89 18.33 23.11 -2.01
N GLN A 90 18.15 22.94 -0.70
CA GLN A 90 18.86 23.72 0.33
C GLN A 90 20.36 23.45 0.36
N GLU A 91 20.78 22.23 0.06
CA GLU A 91 22.18 21.80 0.08
C GLU A 91 22.86 21.85 -1.29
N GLY A 92 22.15 22.30 -2.34
CA GLY A 92 22.71 22.36 -3.71
C GLY A 92 22.95 20.99 -4.35
N ARG A 93 22.30 19.91 -3.86
CA ARG A 93 22.47 18.53 -4.32
C ARG A 93 21.40 18.06 -5.31
N ASN A 94 20.86 18.98 -6.12
CA ASN A 94 19.79 18.70 -7.08
C ASN A 94 20.14 17.59 -8.07
N ASN A 95 21.40 17.53 -8.50
CA ASN A 95 21.84 16.51 -9.46
C ASN A 95 21.85 15.11 -8.85
N GLU A 96 22.21 14.97 -7.57
CA GLU A 96 22.17 13.69 -6.86
C GLU A 96 20.74 13.20 -6.69
N PHE A 97 19.83 14.11 -6.31
CA PHE A 97 18.40 13.83 -6.22
C PHE A 97 17.83 13.33 -7.55
N ARG A 98 18.09 14.06 -8.64
CA ARG A 98 17.66 13.67 -9.98
C ARG A 98 18.28 12.36 -10.43
N TYR A 99 19.54 12.14 -10.14
CA TYR A 99 20.22 10.89 -10.46
C TYR A 99 19.57 9.70 -9.75
N LYS A 100 19.26 9.83 -8.44
CA LYS A 100 18.61 8.80 -7.64
C LYS A 100 17.28 8.34 -8.26
N TYR A 101 16.41 9.28 -8.59
CA TYR A 101 15.05 8.97 -9.03
C TYR A 101 14.91 8.70 -10.52
N ARG A 102 15.68 9.39 -11.38
CA ARG A 102 15.56 9.24 -12.84
C ARG A 102 16.33 8.05 -13.41
N ASN A 103 17.10 7.34 -12.59
CA ASN A 103 17.79 6.10 -12.96
C ASN A 103 17.15 4.85 -12.31
N ALA A 104 15.93 4.93 -11.83
CA ALA A 104 15.20 3.79 -11.34
C ALA A 104 14.68 2.94 -12.51
N ASP A 105 14.91 1.64 -12.51
CA ASP A 105 14.29 0.70 -13.44
C ASP A 105 12.85 0.36 -13.03
N LEU A 106 12.60 0.38 -11.70
CA LEU A 106 11.27 0.29 -11.09
C LEU A 106 11.12 1.42 -10.06
N PHE A 107 10.18 2.31 -10.30
CA PHE A 107 9.85 3.44 -9.42
C PHE A 107 8.49 3.25 -8.76
N LEU A 108 8.52 3.05 -7.45
CA LEU A 108 7.35 2.80 -6.61
C LEU A 108 7.11 4.00 -5.70
N VAL A 109 5.96 4.64 -5.87
CA VAL A 109 5.58 5.80 -5.04
C VAL A 109 4.32 5.50 -4.25
N ASP A 110 4.46 5.47 -2.94
CA ASP A 110 3.34 5.24 -2.03
C ASP A 110 2.73 6.57 -1.59
N ASP A 111 1.41 6.61 -1.52
CA ASP A 111 0.65 7.78 -1.07
C ASP A 111 0.99 9.07 -1.84
N ILE A 112 0.91 9.03 -3.18
CA ILE A 112 1.25 10.14 -4.08
C ILE A 112 0.42 11.40 -3.82
N GLN A 113 -0.78 11.30 -3.22
CA GLN A 113 -1.62 12.45 -2.85
C GLN A 113 -0.88 13.48 -1.99
N PHE A 114 0.18 13.11 -1.30
CA PHE A 114 0.94 14.03 -0.45
C PHE A 114 1.81 15.06 -1.22
N ILE A 115 1.97 14.92 -2.53
CA ILE A 115 2.60 15.97 -3.35
C ILE A 115 1.59 17.04 -3.79
N ALA A 116 0.28 16.80 -3.67
CA ALA A 116 -0.75 17.73 -4.09
C ALA A 116 -0.63 19.08 -3.34
N GLY A 117 -0.74 20.18 -4.10
CA GLY A 117 -0.59 21.54 -3.56
C GLY A 117 0.85 21.99 -3.31
N LYS A 118 1.85 21.23 -3.72
CA LYS A 118 3.29 21.55 -3.60
C LYS A 118 3.89 21.75 -4.99
N GLU A 119 3.77 22.94 -5.55
CA GLU A 119 4.11 23.25 -6.95
C GLU A 119 5.50 22.75 -7.37
N SER A 120 6.56 23.15 -6.64
CA SER A 120 7.94 22.72 -6.97
C SER A 120 8.12 21.21 -6.91
N THR A 121 7.43 20.52 -6.00
CA THR A 121 7.47 19.07 -5.90
C THR A 121 6.75 18.41 -7.08
N GLN A 122 5.59 18.95 -7.46
CA GLN A 122 4.84 18.44 -8.62
C GLN A 122 5.61 18.67 -9.93
N GLU A 123 6.31 19.78 -10.07
CA GLU A 123 7.16 20.06 -11.22
C GLU A 123 8.32 19.05 -11.34
N GLU A 124 9.09 18.83 -10.27
CA GLU A 124 10.20 17.87 -10.28
C GLU A 124 9.70 16.43 -10.46
N PHE A 125 8.54 16.09 -9.85
CA PHE A 125 7.91 14.79 -10.05
C PHE A 125 7.46 14.57 -11.49
N PHE A 126 6.89 15.58 -12.14
CA PHE A 126 6.49 15.54 -13.54
C PHE A 126 7.69 15.26 -14.46
N HIS A 127 8.82 15.93 -14.25
CA HIS A 127 10.03 15.69 -15.03
C HIS A 127 10.62 14.29 -14.76
N THR A 128 10.60 13.84 -13.51
CA THR A 128 11.05 12.49 -13.14
C THR A 128 10.17 11.44 -13.80
N PHE A 129 8.85 11.59 -13.72
CA PHE A 129 7.88 10.70 -14.36
C PHE A 129 8.12 10.59 -15.87
N ASN A 130 8.20 11.72 -16.58
CA ASN A 130 8.42 11.72 -18.02
C ASN A 130 9.74 11.04 -18.40
N ASN A 131 10.82 11.34 -17.69
CA ASN A 131 12.11 10.70 -17.94
C ASN A 131 12.04 9.17 -17.80
N LEU A 132 11.42 8.67 -16.76
CA LEU A 132 11.25 7.23 -16.53
C LEU A 132 10.35 6.59 -17.59
N TYR A 133 9.24 7.23 -17.90
CA TYR A 133 8.26 6.72 -18.88
C TYR A 133 8.86 6.64 -20.29
N GLU A 134 9.56 7.68 -20.75
CA GLU A 134 10.21 7.74 -22.06
C GLU A 134 11.35 6.72 -22.21
N ASN A 135 12.01 6.38 -21.10
CA ASN A 135 13.05 5.34 -21.07
C ASN A 135 12.52 3.93 -20.82
N HIS A 136 11.19 3.74 -20.87
CA HIS A 136 10.54 2.44 -20.63
C HIS A 136 10.84 1.83 -19.26
N HIS A 137 10.95 2.65 -18.22
CA HIS A 137 11.06 2.21 -16.83
C HIS A 137 9.67 2.09 -16.20
N GLN A 138 9.48 1.09 -15.36
CA GLN A 138 8.18 0.85 -14.72
C GLN A 138 7.91 1.86 -13.61
N ILE A 139 6.72 2.45 -13.64
CA ILE A 139 6.21 3.33 -12.58
C ILE A 139 4.98 2.68 -11.96
N VAL A 140 4.93 2.61 -10.63
CA VAL A 140 3.74 2.19 -9.87
C VAL A 140 3.45 3.23 -8.79
N LEU A 141 2.23 3.72 -8.78
CA LEU A 141 1.77 4.76 -7.84
C LEU A 141 0.63 4.23 -6.99
N THR A 142 0.59 4.62 -5.72
CA THR A 142 -0.60 4.41 -4.89
C THR A 142 -1.17 5.72 -4.39
N ALA A 143 -2.48 5.73 -4.11
CA ALA A 143 -3.19 6.87 -3.56
C ALA A 143 -4.40 6.47 -2.72
N ASP A 144 -4.97 7.43 -1.98
CA ASP A 144 -6.21 7.26 -1.25
C ASP A 144 -7.47 7.44 -2.12
N ARG A 145 -7.33 8.04 -3.32
CA ARG A 145 -8.39 8.36 -4.27
C ARG A 145 -7.87 8.39 -5.71
N PRO A 146 -8.74 8.35 -6.74
CA PRO A 146 -8.31 8.41 -8.13
C PRO A 146 -7.75 9.79 -8.51
N PRO A 147 -6.94 9.90 -9.59
CA PRO A 147 -6.27 11.15 -9.97
C PRO A 147 -7.22 12.34 -10.18
N ASN A 148 -8.38 12.11 -10.78
CA ASN A 148 -9.38 13.16 -11.05
C ASN A 148 -10.00 13.77 -9.78
N GLU A 149 -10.01 13.05 -8.66
CA GLU A 149 -10.51 13.51 -7.37
C GLU A 149 -9.43 14.17 -6.49
N MET A 150 -8.18 14.18 -6.94
CA MET A 150 -7.10 14.83 -6.20
C MET A 150 -7.17 16.34 -6.39
N LEU A 151 -7.71 17.03 -5.39
CA LEU A 151 -7.67 18.49 -5.35
C LEU A 151 -6.23 18.98 -5.28
N ARG A 152 -5.91 20.08 -5.97
CA ARG A 152 -4.57 20.70 -6.05
C ARG A 152 -3.47 19.81 -6.68
N LEU A 153 -3.82 18.72 -7.34
CA LEU A 153 -2.91 18.04 -8.25
C LEU A 153 -3.02 18.68 -9.63
N GLU A 154 -1.88 18.99 -10.23
CA GLU A 154 -1.82 19.61 -11.56
C GLU A 154 -2.40 18.68 -12.63
N ASP A 155 -3.17 19.23 -13.58
CA ASP A 155 -3.86 18.44 -14.61
C ASP A 155 -2.88 17.65 -15.51
N ARG A 156 -1.67 18.19 -15.72
CA ARG A 156 -0.63 17.47 -16.46
C ARG A 156 -0.19 16.17 -15.75
N LEU A 157 -0.17 16.13 -14.41
CA LEU A 157 0.11 14.91 -13.64
C LEU A 157 -1.08 13.97 -13.63
N LYS A 158 -2.32 14.46 -13.47
CA LYS A 158 -3.52 13.63 -13.59
C LYS A 158 -3.53 12.89 -14.91
N THR A 159 -3.32 13.59 -16.02
CA THR A 159 -3.24 12.99 -17.35
C THR A 159 -2.15 11.90 -17.44
N ARG A 160 -0.98 12.12 -16.84
CA ARG A 160 0.11 11.13 -16.84
C ARG A 160 -0.25 9.88 -16.03
N PHE A 161 -0.89 10.05 -14.88
CA PHE A 161 -1.33 8.93 -14.04
C PHE A 161 -2.41 8.07 -14.71
N GLU A 162 -3.20 8.67 -15.61
CA GLU A 162 -4.24 8.00 -16.38
C GLU A 162 -3.73 7.32 -17.68
N TRP A 163 -2.48 7.50 -18.06
CA TRP A 163 -1.94 6.89 -19.30
C TRP A 163 -1.85 5.37 -19.27
N GLY A 164 -1.68 4.79 -18.11
CA GLY A 164 -1.57 3.35 -17.93
C GLY A 164 -2.86 2.72 -17.42
N LEU A 165 -2.76 1.89 -16.40
CA LEU A 165 -3.88 1.21 -15.78
C LEU A 165 -4.19 1.80 -14.40
N ILE A 166 -5.45 2.14 -14.18
CA ILE A 166 -5.97 2.54 -12.88
C ILE A 166 -6.74 1.36 -12.29
N ALA A 167 -6.38 0.95 -11.07
CA ALA A 167 -6.99 -0.15 -10.35
C ALA A 167 -7.42 0.30 -8.94
N ASP A 168 -8.67 0.05 -8.59
CA ASP A 168 -9.20 0.36 -7.27
C ASP A 168 -9.10 -0.83 -6.31
N ILE A 169 -9.01 -0.52 -5.03
CA ILE A 169 -9.17 -1.48 -3.92
C ILE A 169 -10.28 -0.97 -3.03
N GLN A 170 -11.31 -1.80 -2.85
CA GLN A 170 -12.44 -1.52 -1.98
C GLN A 170 -12.33 -2.27 -0.63
N PRO A 171 -13.07 -1.87 0.40
CA PRO A 171 -13.16 -2.62 1.64
C PRO A 171 -13.53 -4.09 1.37
N PRO A 172 -12.90 -5.04 2.09
CA PRO A 172 -13.13 -6.47 1.87
C PRO A 172 -14.55 -6.89 2.27
N ASP A 173 -15.13 -7.82 1.50
CA ASP A 173 -16.37 -8.49 1.87
C ASP A 173 -16.17 -9.42 3.09
N PHE A 174 -17.26 -9.99 3.60
CA PHE A 174 -17.22 -10.84 4.81
C PHE A 174 -16.28 -12.03 4.65
N GLU A 175 -16.37 -12.74 3.52
CA GLU A 175 -15.55 -13.92 3.23
C GLU A 175 -14.06 -13.56 3.18
N THR A 176 -13.73 -12.45 2.55
CA THR A 176 -12.37 -11.94 2.47
C THR A 176 -11.85 -11.55 3.86
N ARG A 177 -12.68 -10.88 4.70
CA ARG A 177 -12.31 -10.57 6.08
C ARG A 177 -12.05 -11.83 6.90
N MET A 178 -12.89 -12.85 6.78
CA MET A 178 -12.69 -14.15 7.43
C MET A 178 -11.35 -14.78 7.03
N ALA A 179 -11.01 -14.75 5.74
CA ALA A 179 -9.74 -15.28 5.24
C ALA A 179 -8.54 -14.48 5.77
N ILE A 180 -8.64 -13.15 5.84
CA ILE A 180 -7.58 -12.27 6.40
C ILE A 180 -7.35 -12.60 7.88
N ILE A 181 -8.41 -12.72 8.67
CA ILE A 181 -8.33 -13.05 10.11
C ILE A 181 -7.64 -14.41 10.30
N LYS A 182 -8.06 -15.44 9.55
CA LYS A 182 -7.48 -16.78 9.62
C LYS A 182 -6.01 -16.79 9.21
N ASN A 183 -5.67 -16.20 8.06
CA ASN A 183 -4.28 -16.09 7.62
C ASN A 183 -3.41 -15.39 8.67
N LYS A 184 -3.93 -14.30 9.26
CA LYS A 184 -3.19 -13.56 10.28
C LYS A 184 -3.00 -14.37 11.56
N SER A 185 -4.01 -15.09 12.04
CA SER A 185 -3.88 -15.93 13.23
C SER A 185 -2.85 -17.06 13.02
N VAL A 186 -2.90 -17.73 11.87
CA VAL A 186 -1.93 -18.76 11.50
C VAL A 186 -0.51 -18.19 11.42
N SER A 187 -0.32 -17.03 10.78
CA SER A 187 1.00 -16.37 10.67
C SER A 187 1.57 -15.96 12.02
N LEU A 188 0.71 -15.73 13.01
CA LEU A 188 1.08 -15.45 14.41
C LEU A 188 1.23 -16.73 15.25
N GLY A 189 0.99 -17.92 14.70
CA GLY A 189 1.17 -19.21 15.34
C GLY A 189 0.09 -19.54 16.38
N PHE A 190 -1.14 -19.06 16.21
CA PHE A 190 -2.26 -19.45 17.06
C PHE A 190 -3.54 -19.65 16.26
N ASP A 191 -4.45 -20.47 16.78
CA ASP A 191 -5.72 -20.79 16.12
C ASP A 191 -6.88 -20.04 16.79
N LEU A 192 -7.65 -19.32 15.99
CA LEU A 192 -8.85 -18.62 16.44
C LEU A 192 -10.08 -19.47 16.17
N PRO A 193 -10.95 -19.72 17.19
CA PRO A 193 -12.23 -20.37 16.97
C PRO A 193 -13.08 -19.68 15.90
N ASN A 194 -13.85 -20.45 15.14
CA ASN A 194 -14.64 -19.92 14.03
C ASN A 194 -15.67 -18.86 14.45
N ASP A 195 -16.31 -19.04 15.60
CA ASP A 195 -17.26 -18.08 16.16
C ASP A 195 -16.60 -16.75 16.51
N VAL A 196 -15.37 -16.79 17.02
CA VAL A 196 -14.54 -15.60 17.27
C VAL A 196 -14.14 -14.92 15.95
N CYS A 197 -13.71 -15.70 14.95
CA CYS A 197 -13.40 -15.15 13.61
C CYS A 197 -14.63 -14.47 12.99
N THR A 198 -15.80 -15.12 13.07
CA THR A 198 -17.07 -14.56 12.59
C THR A 198 -17.40 -13.25 13.30
N PHE A 199 -17.32 -13.25 14.64
CA PHE A 199 -17.57 -12.06 15.44
C PHE A 199 -16.66 -10.88 15.04
N ILE A 200 -15.35 -11.12 14.85
CA ILE A 200 -14.42 -10.08 14.41
C ILE A 200 -14.79 -9.59 13.00
N ALA A 201 -15.04 -10.51 12.05
CA ALA A 201 -15.36 -10.17 10.67
C ALA A 201 -16.67 -9.38 10.53
N GLU A 202 -17.66 -9.60 11.40
CA GLU A 202 -18.92 -8.84 11.43
C GLU A 202 -18.77 -7.43 12.00
N ASN A 203 -17.85 -7.26 12.95
CA ASN A 203 -17.74 -6.02 13.71
C ASN A 203 -16.58 -5.11 13.28
N VAL A 204 -15.54 -5.63 12.63
CA VAL A 204 -14.39 -4.87 12.13
C VAL A 204 -14.44 -4.87 10.61
N THR A 205 -15.05 -3.84 10.02
CA THR A 205 -15.40 -3.80 8.60
C THR A 205 -14.63 -2.76 7.78
N SER A 206 -14.00 -1.77 8.42
CA SER A 206 -13.48 -0.57 7.74
C SER A 206 -12.21 -0.82 6.93
N ASN A 207 -11.25 -1.56 7.46
CA ASN A 207 -9.98 -1.78 6.75
C ASN A 207 -9.19 -3.00 7.26
N VAL A 208 -8.29 -3.49 6.42
CA VAL A 208 -7.46 -4.69 6.69
C VAL A 208 -6.47 -4.44 7.83
N ARG A 209 -5.91 -3.22 7.92
CA ARG A 209 -4.96 -2.87 9.00
C ARG A 209 -5.60 -3.01 10.38
N LEU A 210 -6.86 -2.61 10.52
CA LEU A 210 -7.59 -2.74 11.77
C LEU A 210 -7.94 -4.19 12.07
N LEU A 211 -8.33 -4.99 11.06
CA LEU A 211 -8.54 -6.44 11.21
C LEU A 211 -7.27 -7.13 11.73
N GLU A 212 -6.14 -6.91 11.09
CA GLU A 212 -4.86 -7.48 11.51
C GLU A 212 -4.43 -7.00 12.90
N GLY A 213 -4.63 -5.71 13.20
CA GLY A 213 -4.37 -5.12 14.51
C GLY A 213 -5.23 -5.77 15.59
N THR A 214 -6.49 -6.05 15.29
CA THR A 214 -7.42 -6.77 16.20
C THR A 214 -6.91 -8.18 16.51
N VAL A 215 -6.52 -8.95 15.49
CA VAL A 215 -5.96 -10.30 15.67
C VAL A 215 -4.69 -10.28 16.53
N LYS A 216 -3.78 -9.33 16.26
CA LYS A 216 -2.57 -9.15 17.08
C LYS A 216 -2.88 -8.82 18.54
N LYS A 217 -3.86 -7.96 18.79
CA LYS A 217 -4.28 -7.58 20.14
C LYS A 217 -4.89 -8.78 20.90
N ILE A 218 -5.73 -9.56 20.22
CA ILE A 218 -6.31 -10.78 20.80
C ILE A 218 -5.20 -11.78 21.17
N ARG A 219 -4.21 -11.97 20.27
CA ARG A 219 -3.03 -12.79 20.56
C ARG A 219 -2.32 -12.34 21.82
N ALA A 220 -2.07 -11.03 21.95
CA ALA A 220 -1.38 -10.48 23.12
C ALA A 220 -2.15 -10.76 24.43
N TYR A 221 -3.46 -10.58 24.45
CA TYR A 221 -4.28 -10.93 25.62
C TYR A 221 -4.29 -12.43 25.93
N HIS A 222 -4.32 -13.27 24.90
CA HIS A 222 -4.24 -14.71 25.07
C HIS A 222 -2.90 -15.14 25.69
N ASP A 223 -1.79 -14.63 25.16
CA ASP A 223 -0.43 -15.02 25.59
C ASP A 223 -0.03 -14.40 26.94
N LEU A 224 -0.45 -13.16 27.25
CA LEU A 224 0.00 -12.42 28.44
C LEU A 224 -0.96 -12.55 29.61
N ASP A 225 -2.26 -12.56 29.35
CA ASP A 225 -3.30 -12.57 30.38
C ASP A 225 -4.03 -13.93 30.48
N ASN A 226 -3.57 -14.95 29.73
CA ASN A 226 -4.22 -16.27 29.62
C ASN A 226 -5.73 -16.16 29.27
N MET A 227 -6.10 -15.17 28.47
CA MET A 227 -7.48 -14.95 28.08
C MET A 227 -8.00 -16.11 27.23
N GLU A 228 -9.11 -16.72 27.63
CA GLU A 228 -9.80 -17.69 26.80
C GLU A 228 -10.36 -17.04 25.53
N LEU A 229 -10.18 -17.73 24.39
CA LEU A 229 -10.61 -17.26 23.07
C LEU A 229 -12.11 -17.51 22.85
N THR A 230 -12.93 -16.75 23.56
CA THR A 230 -14.40 -16.78 23.48
C THR A 230 -14.94 -15.43 23.01
N VAL A 231 -16.09 -15.41 22.34
CA VAL A 231 -16.71 -14.17 21.85
C VAL A 231 -16.89 -13.13 22.96
N PRO A 232 -17.38 -13.45 24.18
CA PRO A 232 -17.53 -12.46 25.27
C PRO A 232 -16.18 -11.82 25.68
N ASN A 233 -15.13 -12.63 25.81
CA ASN A 233 -13.81 -12.14 26.21
C ASN A 233 -13.18 -11.27 25.12
N VAL A 234 -13.24 -11.71 23.87
CA VAL A 234 -12.73 -10.97 22.71
C VAL A 234 -13.51 -9.65 22.54
N SER A 235 -14.83 -9.66 22.66
CA SER A 235 -15.66 -8.45 22.60
C SER A 235 -15.22 -7.41 23.63
N ARG A 236 -14.93 -7.82 24.85
CA ARG A 236 -14.44 -6.93 25.91
C ARG A 236 -13.05 -6.38 25.59
N ALA A 237 -12.14 -7.25 25.11
CA ALA A 237 -10.76 -6.89 24.82
C ALA A 237 -10.61 -5.86 23.69
N ILE A 238 -11.53 -5.85 22.71
CA ILE A 238 -11.45 -4.99 21.52
C ILE A 238 -12.46 -3.83 21.51
N LYS A 239 -13.25 -3.67 22.58
CA LYS A 239 -14.29 -2.63 22.71
C LYS A 239 -13.80 -1.22 22.38
N ASP A 240 -12.58 -0.88 22.80
CA ASP A 240 -11.99 0.43 22.56
C ASP A 240 -11.68 0.69 21.06
N MET A 241 -11.43 -0.38 20.30
CA MET A 241 -11.21 -0.27 18.85
C MET A 241 -12.53 0.01 18.12
N TYR A 242 -13.64 -0.59 18.56
CA TYR A 242 -14.96 -0.32 17.98
C TYR A 242 -15.44 1.11 18.24
N ASN A 243 -15.15 1.65 19.40
CA ASN A 243 -15.52 3.02 19.74
C ASN A 243 -14.77 4.05 18.87
N LYS A 244 -13.51 3.78 18.54
CA LYS A 244 -12.73 4.62 17.62
C LYS A 244 -13.27 4.55 16.19
N GLU A 245 -13.57 3.35 15.70
CA GLU A 245 -14.12 3.16 14.35
C GLU A 245 -15.46 3.86 14.15
N LYS A 246 -16.34 3.82 15.16
CA LYS A 246 -17.61 4.57 15.13
C LYS A 246 -17.42 6.08 15.16
N ALA A 247 -16.39 6.57 15.84
CA ALA A 247 -16.09 8.00 15.89
C ALA A 247 -15.49 8.54 14.57
N GLU A 248 -14.70 7.73 13.85
CA GLU A 248 -14.11 8.10 12.55
C GLU A 248 -15.14 8.09 11.40
N ASN A 249 -16.24 7.34 11.56
CA ASN A 249 -17.31 7.24 10.56
C ASN A 249 -18.48 8.22 10.78
N LEU A 250 -18.38 9.15 11.73
CA LEU A 250 -19.37 10.22 11.90
C LEU A 250 -19.06 11.35 10.88
N PRO A 251 -20.03 11.73 10.01
CA PRO A 251 -19.85 12.85 9.10
C PRO A 251 -19.67 14.14 9.90
N THR A 252 -18.59 14.88 9.63
CA THR A 252 -18.35 16.25 10.09
C THR A 252 -19.15 17.23 9.27
#